data_93ed3732a4575eb3ac6b9cf83abf9ea9
#
_entry.id   93ed3732a4575eb3ac6b9cf83abf9ea9
#
_cell.length_a   1.000
_cell.length_b   1.000
_cell.length_c   1.000
_cell.angle_alpha   90.00
_cell.angle_beta   90.00
_cell.angle_gamma   90.00
#
_symmetry.space_group_name_H-M   'P 1'
#
loop_
_entity.id
_entity.type
_entity.pdbx_description
1 polymer ?
#
loop_
_entity_poly.entity_id
_entity_poly.type
_entity_poly.pdbx_seq_one_letter_code
_entity_poly.pdbx_strand_id
1 'polypeptide(L)'
;MPINTQLIQRFLITLLLVLPLSAQAAVAIQHWQTPQGTRVLFVESHELPMLDIAVDFAAGSARDPAGKAGLAYLTHGLLDQGAGGLSDTAIAHRLADVGAVLAGSFDRDRAGVKLRTLSSAAEKNASLDVLARVLQRPDFPQAVIGREKQRLIAAIREAEADPGTVADKAFYRALYGNHPYAHDESGEPVHIAQLVRSDLQGFYRTHYSAPNAVISLMGDITRAEAEAIANRLAAGLSRAPAVPALPKPVPATVSDVRIDHPSAQSHVRVGMVGMARNDPDFFPLFVGNYVLGGGGFDSRLMREVRDKRGYAYSAYSYFLPMREAGPFELGLQTKLEQTDDALKVVRETVRQFIADGPFEAELAQAKSNLMGGFPLRIDSNSKILDFLSTIGFYRLPLDYLDTW
;
A
#
# COMPACT_ATOMS: atom_id res chain seq x y z
N MET A 1 15.84 32.68 59.94
CA MET A 1 14.45 32.64 59.41
C MET A 1 14.17 31.26 58.89
N PRO A 2 13.25 30.50 59.45
CA PRO A 2 12.93 29.17 58.92
C PRO A 2 12.10 29.30 57.66
N ILE A 3 12.56 28.67 56.59
CA ILE A 3 11.87 28.60 55.29
C ILE A 3 10.60 27.72 55.49
N ASN A 4 9.45 28.33 55.20
CA ASN A 4 8.14 27.67 55.42
C ASN A 4 7.92 26.56 54.39
N THR A 5 8.24 25.34 54.79
CA THR A 5 8.13 24.10 53.98
C THR A 5 6.71 23.84 53.42
N GLN A 6 5.66 24.36 54.08
CA GLN A 6 4.30 24.27 53.60
C GLN A 6 4.00 25.15 52.36
N LEU A 7 4.68 26.26 52.24
CA LEU A 7 4.56 27.13 51.05
C LEU A 7 5.23 26.48 49.83
N ILE A 8 6.36 25.82 50.00
CA ILE A 8 7.08 25.11 48.93
C ILE A 8 6.30 23.90 48.47
N GLN A 9 5.69 23.14 49.40
CA GLN A 9 4.81 22.01 49.04
C GLN A 9 3.57 22.45 48.27
N ARG A 10 2.93 23.54 48.64
CA ARG A 10 1.77 24.12 47.91
C ARG A 10 2.15 24.59 46.53
N PHE A 11 3.33 25.22 46.37
CA PHE A 11 3.85 25.67 45.08
C PHE A 11 4.21 24.52 44.17
N LEU A 12 4.80 23.40 44.69
CA LEU A 12 5.10 22.19 43.94
C LEU A 12 3.83 21.42 43.51
N ILE A 13 2.82 21.38 44.35
CA ILE A 13 1.54 20.74 44.01
C ILE A 13 0.79 21.57 42.95
N THR A 14 0.84 22.90 42.99
CA THR A 14 0.21 23.75 41.98
C THR A 14 0.98 23.71 40.65
N LEU A 15 2.30 23.54 40.66
CA LEU A 15 3.11 23.39 39.44
C LEU A 15 2.89 22.02 38.76
N LEU A 16 2.60 20.96 39.53
CA LEU A 16 2.25 19.64 38.97
C LEU A 16 0.87 19.59 38.32
N LEU A 17 -0.06 20.49 38.71
CA LEU A 17 -1.41 20.58 38.14
C LEU A 17 -1.48 21.40 36.83
N VAL A 18 -0.40 22.05 36.42
CA VAL A 18 -0.31 22.87 35.20
C VAL A 18 0.56 22.21 34.11
N LEU A 19 0.94 20.95 34.27
CA LEU A 19 1.45 20.21 33.12
C LEU A 19 0.29 20.02 32.15
N PRO A 20 0.34 20.64 30.94
CA PRO A 20 -0.64 20.31 29.93
C PRO A 20 -0.50 18.81 29.68
N LEU A 21 -1.53 18.02 29.97
CA LEU A 21 -1.70 16.74 29.31
C LEU A 21 -1.63 17.08 27.83
N SER A 22 -0.51 16.77 27.19
CA SER A 22 -0.41 16.75 25.75
C SER A 22 -1.40 15.68 25.30
N ALA A 23 -2.69 16.06 25.21
CA ALA A 23 -3.65 15.28 24.46
C ALA A 23 -3.02 15.18 23.08
N GLN A 24 -2.50 14.02 22.74
CA GLN A 24 -2.07 13.72 21.39
C GLN A 24 -3.32 13.97 20.55
N ALA A 25 -3.31 15.08 19.81
CA ALA A 25 -4.47 15.47 19.03
C ALA A 25 -4.76 14.34 18.06
N ALA A 26 -5.91 13.71 18.24
CA ALA A 26 -6.40 12.72 17.30
C ALA A 26 -6.35 13.32 15.88
N VAL A 27 -5.90 12.54 14.91
CA VAL A 27 -5.82 13.01 13.52
C VAL A 27 -7.24 13.21 13.00
N ALA A 28 -7.74 14.45 13.02
CA ALA A 28 -9.11 14.77 12.65
C ALA A 28 -9.32 14.63 11.13
N ILE A 29 -9.88 13.50 10.71
CA ILE A 29 -10.18 13.23 9.31
C ILE A 29 -11.50 13.88 8.92
N GLN A 30 -11.44 14.90 8.07
CA GLN A 30 -12.59 15.49 7.40
C GLN A 30 -12.92 14.68 6.14
N HIS A 31 -14.19 14.46 5.83
CA HIS A 31 -14.58 13.71 4.64
C HIS A 31 -15.83 14.28 3.96
N TRP A 32 -15.94 14.09 2.65
CA TRP A 32 -17.10 14.46 1.82
C TRP A 32 -17.06 13.75 0.46
N GLN A 33 -18.01 14.04 -0.37
CA GLN A 33 -18.01 13.66 -1.78
C GLN A 33 -18.09 14.89 -2.67
N THR A 34 -17.38 14.85 -3.81
CA THR A 34 -17.52 15.86 -4.85
C THR A 34 -18.85 15.69 -5.59
N PRO A 35 -19.33 16.70 -6.33
CA PRO A 35 -20.53 16.57 -7.19
C PRO A 35 -20.45 15.44 -8.22
N GLN A 36 -19.23 14.97 -8.56
CA GLN A 36 -18.99 13.86 -9.48
C GLN A 36 -18.97 12.49 -8.79
N GLY A 37 -19.19 12.46 -7.47
CA GLY A 37 -19.20 11.22 -6.69
C GLY A 37 -17.85 10.73 -6.19
N THR A 38 -16.78 11.51 -6.37
CA THR A 38 -15.44 11.18 -5.84
C THR A 38 -15.42 11.35 -4.33
N ARG A 39 -14.99 10.32 -3.62
CA ARG A 39 -14.79 10.37 -2.16
C ARG A 39 -13.54 11.17 -1.84
N VAL A 40 -13.63 12.04 -0.82
CA VAL A 40 -12.51 12.87 -0.38
C VAL A 40 -12.27 12.69 1.11
N LEU A 41 -11.01 12.56 1.49
CA LEU A 41 -10.54 12.59 2.88
C LEU A 41 -9.50 13.69 3.00
N PHE A 42 -9.54 14.44 4.10
CA PHE A 42 -8.64 15.56 4.32
C PHE A 42 -8.24 15.66 5.79
N VAL A 43 -6.95 15.92 6.01
CA VAL A 43 -6.40 16.33 7.30
C VAL A 43 -5.71 17.68 7.12
N GLU A 44 -6.21 18.68 7.83
CA GLU A 44 -5.64 20.03 7.88
C GLU A 44 -4.47 20.06 8.86
N SER A 45 -3.33 20.57 8.42
CA SER A 45 -2.13 20.72 9.25
C SER A 45 -1.28 21.87 8.75
N HIS A 46 -1.01 22.84 9.62
CA HIS A 46 -0.23 24.04 9.31
C HIS A 46 1.19 23.99 9.89
N GLU A 47 1.66 22.82 10.29
CA GLU A 47 3.01 22.66 10.87
C GLU A 47 4.12 22.87 9.84
N LEU A 48 3.87 22.44 8.60
CA LEU A 48 4.79 22.60 7.48
C LEU A 48 4.05 23.24 6.30
N PRO A 49 4.67 24.20 5.58
CA PRO A 49 4.05 24.85 4.41
C PRO A 49 4.04 23.91 3.19
N MET A 50 3.40 22.76 3.33
CA MET A 50 3.39 21.70 2.33
C MET A 50 1.98 21.14 2.15
N LEU A 51 1.72 20.64 0.95
CA LEU A 51 0.50 19.92 0.58
C LEU A 51 0.86 18.59 -0.06
N ASP A 52 0.35 17.53 0.51
CA ASP A 52 0.40 16.18 -0.03
C ASP A 52 -0.99 15.76 -0.53
N ILE A 53 -1.06 15.21 -1.74
CA ILE A 53 -2.29 14.75 -2.38
C ILE A 53 -2.06 13.32 -2.89
N ALA A 54 -3.01 12.43 -2.66
CA ALA A 54 -3.09 11.14 -3.32
C ALA A 54 -4.44 11.01 -4.03
N VAL A 55 -4.43 10.48 -5.25
CA VAL A 55 -5.64 10.17 -6.00
C VAL A 55 -5.56 8.70 -6.40
N ASP A 56 -6.35 7.87 -5.75
CA ASP A 56 -6.37 6.43 -5.94
C ASP A 56 -7.61 6.00 -6.74
N PHE A 57 -7.43 5.02 -7.62
CA PHE A 57 -8.49 4.46 -8.45
C PHE A 57 -8.56 2.94 -8.27
N ALA A 58 -9.75 2.36 -8.37
CA ALA A 58 -9.92 0.91 -8.47
C ALA A 58 -9.48 0.41 -9.86
N ALA A 59 -8.18 0.52 -10.12
CA ALA A 59 -7.54 0.31 -11.43
C ALA A 59 -6.24 -0.52 -11.33
N GLY A 60 -6.10 -1.33 -10.27
CA GLY A 60 -4.97 -2.24 -10.11
C GLY A 60 -5.01 -3.43 -11.05
N SER A 61 -3.98 -4.30 -10.98
CA SER A 61 -3.80 -5.43 -11.90
C SER A 61 -4.96 -6.43 -11.87
N ALA A 62 -5.69 -6.54 -10.78
CA ALA A 62 -6.89 -7.37 -10.68
C ALA A 62 -8.03 -6.91 -11.63
N ARG A 63 -7.88 -5.78 -12.28
CA ARG A 63 -8.81 -5.26 -13.29
C ARG A 63 -8.40 -5.56 -14.73
N ASP A 64 -7.30 -6.24 -14.93
CA ASP A 64 -6.87 -6.68 -16.25
C ASP A 64 -7.90 -7.63 -16.86
N PRO A 65 -8.37 -7.38 -18.08
CA PRO A 65 -9.23 -8.34 -18.79
C PRO A 65 -8.47 -9.63 -19.09
N ALA A 66 -9.19 -10.75 -19.20
CA ALA A 66 -8.61 -12.01 -19.63
C ALA A 66 -7.79 -11.86 -20.91
N GLY A 67 -6.56 -12.38 -20.93
CA GLY A 67 -5.62 -12.26 -22.04
C GLY A 67 -4.94 -10.90 -22.18
N LYS A 68 -5.10 -9.97 -21.22
CA LYS A 68 -4.49 -8.64 -21.23
C LYS A 68 -3.74 -8.30 -19.94
N ALA A 69 -3.20 -9.30 -19.26
CA ALA A 69 -2.42 -9.09 -18.03
C ALA A 69 -1.24 -8.13 -18.28
N GLY A 70 -1.17 -7.07 -17.48
CA GLY A 70 -0.23 -5.95 -17.59
C GLY A 70 -0.82 -4.69 -18.25
N LEU A 71 -2.10 -4.72 -18.66
CA LEU A 71 -2.77 -3.55 -19.21
C LEU A 71 -2.93 -2.44 -18.17
N ALA A 72 -3.36 -2.79 -16.96
CA ALA A 72 -3.49 -1.85 -15.85
C ALA A 72 -2.15 -1.21 -15.49
N TYR A 73 -1.11 -2.04 -15.33
CA TYR A 73 0.24 -1.60 -15.02
C TYR A 73 0.80 -0.63 -16.07
N LEU A 74 0.72 -1.01 -17.36
CA LEU A 74 1.20 -0.19 -18.46
C LEU A 74 0.39 1.11 -18.58
N THR A 75 -0.94 1.07 -18.38
CA THR A 75 -1.78 2.26 -18.41
C THR A 75 -1.39 3.24 -17.31
N HIS A 76 -1.19 2.74 -16.09
CA HIS A 76 -0.75 3.54 -14.95
C HIS A 76 0.62 4.18 -15.19
N GLY A 77 1.60 3.40 -15.63
CA GLY A 77 2.96 3.87 -15.90
C GLY A 77 3.08 4.88 -17.05
N LEU A 78 2.01 5.06 -17.83
CA LEU A 78 1.99 5.98 -18.98
C LEU A 78 1.18 7.25 -18.73
N LEU A 79 0.60 7.45 -17.54
CA LEU A 79 -0.22 8.64 -17.25
C LEU A 79 0.56 9.95 -17.37
N ASP A 80 1.82 9.96 -16.92
CA ASP A 80 2.72 11.12 -16.92
C ASP A 80 3.71 11.13 -18.09
N GLN A 81 3.64 10.13 -18.97
CA GLN A 81 4.50 10.01 -20.16
C GLN A 81 4.01 10.81 -21.36
N GLY A 82 3.23 11.85 -21.09
CA GLY A 82 2.60 12.78 -22.00
C GLY A 82 1.16 13.04 -21.54
N ALA A 83 0.82 14.28 -21.22
CA ALA A 83 -0.50 14.63 -20.72
C ALA A 83 -0.91 16.07 -21.09
N GLY A 84 -2.10 16.20 -21.69
CA GLY A 84 -2.66 17.50 -22.06
C GLY A 84 -1.75 18.32 -22.98
N GLY A 85 -1.05 17.67 -23.90
CA GLY A 85 -0.11 18.27 -24.82
C GLY A 85 1.28 18.57 -24.26
N LEU A 86 1.56 18.20 -22.99
CA LEU A 86 2.90 18.26 -22.40
C LEU A 86 3.62 16.92 -22.63
N SER A 87 4.90 16.97 -23.03
CA SER A 87 5.75 15.77 -23.02
C SER A 87 6.12 15.37 -21.57
N ASP A 88 6.62 14.15 -21.41
CA ASP A 88 7.21 13.66 -20.15
C ASP A 88 8.28 14.62 -19.59
N THR A 89 9.19 15.08 -20.46
CA THR A 89 10.23 16.04 -20.13
C THR A 89 9.64 17.39 -19.67
N ALA A 90 8.60 17.90 -20.37
CA ALA A 90 7.94 19.14 -19.99
C ALA A 90 7.20 19.03 -18.65
N ILE A 91 6.59 17.88 -18.36
CA ILE A 91 5.98 17.56 -17.05
C ILE A 91 7.05 17.58 -15.97
N ALA A 92 8.17 16.87 -16.16
CA ALA A 92 9.27 16.81 -15.21
C ALA A 92 9.88 18.20 -14.92
N HIS A 93 10.13 19.01 -15.95
CA HIS A 93 10.65 20.37 -15.78
C HIS A 93 9.69 21.27 -14.99
N ARG A 94 8.39 21.27 -15.32
CA ARG A 94 7.41 22.09 -14.60
C ARG A 94 7.30 21.76 -13.12
N LEU A 95 7.43 20.49 -12.77
CA LEU A 95 7.42 20.05 -11.37
C LEU A 95 8.73 20.43 -10.66
N ALA A 96 9.88 20.25 -11.35
CA ALA A 96 11.19 20.62 -10.80
C ALA A 96 11.31 22.13 -10.55
N ASP A 97 10.78 22.97 -11.45
CA ASP A 97 10.81 24.42 -11.34
C ASP A 97 10.14 24.95 -10.04
N VAL A 98 9.21 24.18 -9.49
CA VAL A 98 8.46 24.51 -8.26
C VAL A 98 8.76 23.56 -7.09
N GLY A 99 9.78 22.71 -7.22
CA GLY A 99 10.18 21.77 -6.18
C GLY A 99 9.11 20.72 -5.85
N ALA A 100 8.18 20.44 -6.78
CA ALA A 100 7.12 19.46 -6.57
C ALA A 100 7.57 18.06 -6.99
N VAL A 101 7.01 17.05 -6.31
CA VAL A 101 7.26 15.64 -6.60
C VAL A 101 5.97 14.94 -6.97
N LEU A 102 5.96 14.32 -8.15
CA LEU A 102 4.89 13.44 -8.62
C LEU A 102 5.38 11.99 -8.54
N ALA A 103 4.58 11.11 -7.98
CA ALA A 103 4.89 9.68 -7.87
C ALA A 103 3.67 8.82 -8.15
N GLY A 104 3.89 7.62 -8.70
CA GLY A 104 2.85 6.61 -8.87
C GLY A 104 2.85 5.60 -7.72
N SER A 105 1.70 5.00 -7.45
CA SER A 105 1.55 3.80 -6.63
C SER A 105 0.66 2.80 -7.36
N PHE A 106 1.05 1.52 -7.31
CA PHE A 106 0.34 0.48 -8.03
C PHE A 106 0.38 -0.83 -7.25
N ASP A 107 -0.75 -1.51 -7.16
CA ASP A 107 -0.89 -2.84 -6.59
C ASP A 107 -2.02 -3.63 -7.31
N ARG A 108 -2.40 -4.78 -6.78
CA ARG A 108 -3.49 -5.59 -7.35
C ARG A 108 -4.84 -4.90 -7.34
N ASP A 109 -5.12 -4.08 -6.34
CA ASP A 109 -6.42 -3.42 -6.16
C ASP A 109 -6.49 -2.05 -6.80
N ARG A 110 -5.41 -1.27 -6.75
CA ARG A 110 -5.43 0.15 -7.05
C ARG A 110 -4.25 0.63 -7.90
N ALA A 111 -4.51 1.73 -8.58
CA ALA A 111 -3.50 2.56 -9.19
C ALA A 111 -3.68 4.00 -8.66
N GLY A 112 -2.62 4.62 -8.20
CA GLY A 112 -2.68 5.94 -7.57
C GLY A 112 -1.59 6.87 -8.10
N VAL A 113 -1.89 8.17 -8.05
CA VAL A 113 -0.93 9.24 -8.32
C VAL A 113 -0.82 10.11 -7.07
N LYS A 114 0.39 10.35 -6.61
CA LYS A 114 0.70 11.21 -5.45
C LYS A 114 1.42 12.46 -5.91
N LEU A 115 1.06 13.59 -5.34
CA LEU A 115 1.73 14.87 -5.52
C LEU A 115 2.14 15.42 -4.16
N ARG A 116 3.38 15.86 -4.03
CA ARG A 116 3.86 16.71 -2.94
C ARG A 116 4.28 18.03 -3.50
N THR A 117 3.84 19.14 -2.88
CA THR A 117 4.17 20.49 -3.28
C THR A 117 4.20 21.42 -2.07
N LEU A 118 4.75 22.64 -2.23
CA LEU A 118 4.59 23.70 -1.25
C LEU A 118 3.15 24.23 -1.25
N SER A 119 2.68 24.73 -0.11
CA SER A 119 1.33 25.31 0.04
C SER A 119 1.18 26.72 -0.53
N SER A 120 2.30 27.40 -0.82
CA SER A 120 2.31 28.72 -1.44
C SER A 120 1.58 28.72 -2.79
N ALA A 121 0.87 29.79 -3.10
CA ALA A 121 -0.10 29.84 -4.20
C ALA A 121 0.52 29.55 -5.58
N ALA A 122 1.75 30.03 -5.84
CA ALA A 122 2.41 29.85 -7.13
C ALA A 122 2.76 28.37 -7.37
N GLU A 123 3.48 27.76 -6.44
CA GLU A 123 3.94 26.37 -6.51
C GLU A 123 2.77 25.38 -6.48
N LYS A 124 1.81 25.60 -5.55
CA LYS A 124 0.59 24.82 -5.46
C LYS A 124 -0.19 24.81 -6.78
N ASN A 125 -0.46 25.99 -7.36
CA ASN A 125 -1.26 26.07 -8.58
C ASN A 125 -0.54 25.46 -9.80
N ALA A 126 0.77 25.69 -9.94
CA ALA A 126 1.57 25.11 -11.01
C ALA A 126 1.59 23.58 -10.92
N SER A 127 1.80 23.02 -9.73
CA SER A 127 1.81 21.58 -9.47
C SER A 127 0.44 20.93 -9.70
N LEU A 128 -0.63 21.59 -9.23
CA LEU A 128 -2.01 21.14 -9.45
C LEU A 128 -2.41 21.17 -10.94
N ASP A 129 -1.87 22.09 -11.73
CA ASP A 129 -2.11 22.10 -13.19
C ASP A 129 -1.51 20.85 -13.86
N VAL A 130 -0.29 20.48 -13.46
CA VAL A 130 0.36 19.25 -13.95
C VAL A 130 -0.41 18.01 -13.50
N LEU A 131 -0.73 17.91 -12.19
CA LEU A 131 -1.50 16.76 -11.66
C LEU A 131 -2.84 16.60 -12.38
N ALA A 132 -3.57 17.71 -12.57
CA ALA A 132 -4.85 17.68 -13.27
C ALA A 132 -4.69 17.18 -14.72
N ARG A 133 -3.63 17.58 -15.46
CA ARG A 133 -3.36 17.08 -16.82
C ARG A 133 -3.06 15.58 -16.81
N VAL A 134 -2.18 15.13 -15.93
CA VAL A 134 -1.82 13.71 -15.79
C VAL A 134 -3.04 12.84 -15.49
N LEU A 135 -3.90 13.28 -14.58
CA LEU A 135 -5.10 12.53 -14.18
C LEU A 135 -6.24 12.58 -15.22
N GLN A 136 -6.39 13.70 -15.94
CA GLN A 136 -7.58 13.95 -16.75
C GLN A 136 -7.35 13.80 -18.26
N ARG A 137 -6.11 13.95 -18.72
CA ARG A 137 -5.76 14.01 -20.16
C ARG A 137 -4.45 13.32 -20.50
N PRO A 138 -4.25 12.04 -20.10
CA PRO A 138 -3.08 11.30 -20.53
C PRO A 138 -3.14 11.09 -22.06
N ASP A 139 -2.04 11.40 -22.76
CA ASP A 139 -2.01 11.39 -24.22
C ASP A 139 -1.72 10.01 -24.81
N PHE A 140 -1.08 9.12 -24.05
CA PHE A 140 -0.65 7.79 -24.47
C PHE A 140 0.06 7.82 -25.84
N PRO A 141 1.23 8.48 -25.98
CA PRO A 141 1.91 8.62 -27.26
C PRO A 141 2.38 7.27 -27.79
N GLN A 142 2.12 6.98 -29.07
CA GLN A 142 2.40 5.66 -29.66
C GLN A 142 3.87 5.23 -29.56
N ALA A 143 4.79 6.18 -29.76
CA ALA A 143 6.24 5.91 -29.65
C ALA A 143 6.64 5.52 -28.22
N VAL A 144 6.04 6.18 -27.20
CA VAL A 144 6.29 5.89 -25.78
C VAL A 144 5.71 4.53 -25.41
N ILE A 145 4.49 4.20 -25.85
CA ILE A 145 3.89 2.87 -25.63
C ILE A 145 4.83 1.78 -26.16
N GLY A 146 5.38 1.92 -27.36
CA GLY A 146 6.29 0.94 -27.95
C GLY A 146 7.55 0.74 -27.09
N ARG A 147 8.17 1.83 -26.65
CA ARG A 147 9.36 1.81 -25.80
C ARG A 147 9.07 1.15 -24.43
N GLU A 148 8.00 1.58 -23.75
CA GLU A 148 7.67 1.09 -22.41
C GLU A 148 7.23 -0.37 -22.42
N LYS A 149 6.54 -0.85 -23.45
CA LYS A 149 6.26 -2.28 -23.64
C LYS A 149 7.54 -3.11 -23.69
N GLN A 150 8.53 -2.69 -24.50
CA GLN A 150 9.81 -3.40 -24.62
C GLN A 150 10.56 -3.39 -23.29
N ARG A 151 10.60 -2.24 -22.60
CA ARG A 151 11.23 -2.10 -21.28
C ARG A 151 10.58 -3.02 -20.23
N LEU A 152 9.24 -3.03 -20.18
CA LEU A 152 8.49 -3.87 -19.25
C LEU A 152 8.70 -5.37 -19.51
N ILE A 153 8.64 -5.79 -20.78
CA ILE A 153 8.92 -7.20 -21.16
C ILE A 153 10.33 -7.61 -20.79
N ALA A 154 11.32 -6.75 -21.01
CA ALA A 154 12.70 -7.03 -20.62
C ALA A 154 12.84 -7.15 -19.08
N ALA A 155 12.24 -6.23 -18.33
CA ALA A 155 12.26 -6.26 -16.87
C ALA A 155 11.58 -7.51 -16.28
N ILE A 156 10.45 -7.97 -16.85
CA ILE A 156 9.77 -9.20 -16.42
C ILE A 156 10.68 -10.43 -16.68
N ARG A 157 11.33 -10.49 -17.85
CA ARG A 157 12.23 -11.61 -18.17
C ARG A 157 13.48 -11.62 -17.28
N GLU A 158 14.01 -10.44 -16.97
CA GLU A 158 15.14 -10.32 -16.05
C GLU A 158 14.75 -10.77 -14.64
N ALA A 159 13.57 -10.37 -14.16
CA ALA A 159 13.07 -10.77 -12.85
C ALA A 159 12.83 -12.28 -12.73
N GLU A 160 12.61 -13.01 -13.83
CA GLU A 160 12.48 -14.48 -13.84
C GLU A 160 13.81 -15.21 -13.56
N ALA A 161 14.94 -14.51 -13.61
CA ALA A 161 16.21 -15.05 -13.15
C ALA A 161 16.34 -15.10 -11.60
N ASP A 162 15.49 -14.34 -10.88
CA ASP A 162 15.44 -14.40 -9.41
C ASP A 162 14.52 -15.52 -8.94
N PRO A 163 15.03 -16.51 -8.18
CA PRO A 163 14.21 -17.64 -7.71
C PRO A 163 13.12 -17.22 -6.73
N GLY A 164 13.30 -16.10 -6.01
CA GLY A 164 12.25 -15.52 -5.15
C GLY A 164 11.06 -15.06 -5.96
N THR A 165 11.27 -14.33 -7.03
CA THR A 165 10.23 -13.88 -7.96
C THR A 165 9.47 -15.06 -8.60
N VAL A 166 10.20 -16.13 -8.98
CA VAL A 166 9.59 -17.35 -9.51
C VAL A 166 8.70 -18.02 -8.46
N ALA A 167 9.18 -18.10 -7.22
CA ALA A 167 8.41 -18.67 -6.10
C ALA A 167 7.16 -17.84 -5.80
N ASP A 168 7.24 -16.50 -5.80
CA ASP A 168 6.11 -15.61 -5.56
C ASP A 168 5.04 -15.76 -6.65
N LYS A 169 5.42 -15.75 -7.92
CA LYS A 169 4.48 -15.98 -9.04
C LYS A 169 3.78 -17.34 -8.93
N ALA A 170 4.53 -18.40 -8.62
CA ALA A 170 3.97 -19.74 -8.46
C ALA A 170 3.03 -19.81 -7.26
N PHE A 171 3.39 -19.18 -6.14
CA PHE A 171 2.57 -19.10 -4.93
C PHE A 171 1.22 -18.43 -5.21
N TYR A 172 1.20 -17.23 -5.81
CA TYR A 172 -0.05 -16.54 -6.14
C TYR A 172 -0.91 -17.33 -7.14
N ARG A 173 -0.31 -17.96 -8.15
CA ARG A 173 -1.04 -18.84 -9.09
C ARG A 173 -1.66 -20.04 -8.40
N ALA A 174 -0.91 -20.72 -7.52
CA ALA A 174 -1.41 -21.87 -6.76
C ALA A 174 -2.51 -21.46 -5.77
N LEU A 175 -2.35 -20.28 -5.13
CA LEU A 175 -3.28 -19.79 -4.12
C LEU A 175 -4.62 -19.33 -4.70
N TYR A 176 -4.58 -18.62 -5.81
CA TYR A 176 -5.74 -17.92 -6.35
C TYR A 176 -6.34 -18.56 -7.62
N GLY A 177 -5.62 -19.47 -8.29
CA GLY A 177 -6.13 -20.17 -9.47
C GLY A 177 -6.62 -19.23 -10.57
N ASN A 178 -7.92 -19.22 -10.82
CA ASN A 178 -8.54 -18.35 -11.84
C ASN A 178 -8.99 -16.98 -11.30
N HIS A 179 -8.77 -16.69 -10.02
CA HIS A 179 -9.10 -15.38 -9.47
C HIS A 179 -8.16 -14.31 -10.01
N PRO A 180 -8.60 -13.04 -10.20
CA PRO A 180 -7.76 -11.97 -10.70
C PRO A 180 -6.47 -11.70 -9.91
N TYR A 181 -6.39 -12.12 -8.65
CA TYR A 181 -5.17 -11.99 -7.85
C TYR A 181 -4.08 -13.02 -8.21
N ALA A 182 -4.36 -14.00 -9.06
CA ALA A 182 -3.42 -15.05 -9.41
C ALA A 182 -2.25 -14.59 -10.28
N HIS A 183 -2.45 -13.57 -11.13
CA HIS A 183 -1.41 -13.10 -12.03
C HIS A 183 -0.52 -12.02 -11.41
N ASP A 184 0.67 -11.91 -11.97
CA ASP A 184 1.64 -10.91 -11.55
C ASP A 184 1.13 -9.49 -11.83
N GLU A 185 1.47 -8.54 -10.95
CA GLU A 185 1.04 -7.14 -11.09
C GLU A 185 1.58 -6.49 -12.35
N SER A 186 2.80 -6.83 -12.76
CA SER A 186 3.42 -6.33 -13.98
C SER A 186 2.91 -6.99 -15.26
N GLY A 187 2.13 -8.08 -15.12
CA GLY A 187 1.51 -8.80 -16.23
C GLY A 187 2.37 -9.89 -16.84
N GLU A 188 2.03 -10.25 -18.09
CA GLU A 188 2.67 -11.35 -18.82
C GLU A 188 3.25 -10.83 -20.15
N PRO A 189 4.53 -11.17 -20.49
CA PRO A 189 5.18 -10.70 -21.72
C PRO A 189 4.36 -10.93 -23.00
N VAL A 190 3.70 -12.08 -23.12
CA VAL A 190 2.88 -12.44 -24.28
C VAL A 190 1.66 -11.53 -24.43
N HIS A 191 1.02 -11.16 -23.33
CA HIS A 191 -0.12 -10.25 -23.34
C HIS A 191 0.32 -8.80 -23.59
N ILE A 192 1.37 -8.35 -22.91
CA ILE A 192 1.92 -6.99 -23.06
C ILE A 192 2.33 -6.72 -24.52
N ALA A 193 2.93 -7.72 -25.20
CA ALA A 193 3.34 -7.59 -26.60
C ALA A 193 2.16 -7.26 -27.52
N GLN A 194 0.95 -7.71 -27.21
CA GLN A 194 -0.25 -7.54 -28.03
C GLN A 194 -1.03 -6.26 -27.70
N LEU A 195 -0.77 -5.59 -26.55
CA LEU A 195 -1.49 -4.39 -26.15
C LEU A 195 -1.30 -3.27 -27.17
N VAL A 196 -2.40 -2.59 -27.49
CA VAL A 196 -2.43 -1.45 -28.39
C VAL A 196 -2.98 -0.20 -27.68
N ARG A 197 -2.72 0.98 -28.23
CA ARG A 197 -3.14 2.25 -27.64
C ARG A 197 -4.62 2.32 -27.26
N SER A 198 -5.49 1.74 -28.08
CA SER A 198 -6.93 1.71 -27.81
C SER A 198 -7.30 0.89 -26.56
N ASP A 199 -6.50 -0.12 -26.21
CA ASP A 199 -6.69 -0.88 -24.97
C ASP A 199 -6.43 -0.01 -23.75
N LEU A 200 -5.29 0.73 -23.74
CA LEU A 200 -4.93 1.65 -22.68
C LEU A 200 -5.98 2.75 -22.51
N GLN A 201 -6.40 3.36 -23.61
CA GLN A 201 -7.44 4.39 -23.61
C GLN A 201 -8.79 3.85 -23.13
N GLY A 202 -9.13 2.62 -23.50
CA GLY A 202 -10.34 1.93 -23.01
C GLY A 202 -10.30 1.68 -21.52
N PHE A 203 -9.20 1.10 -21.03
CA PHE A 203 -8.97 0.86 -19.63
C PHE A 203 -9.01 2.16 -18.81
N TYR A 204 -8.28 3.18 -19.24
CA TYR A 204 -8.27 4.49 -18.60
C TYR A 204 -9.68 5.08 -18.49
N ARG A 205 -10.46 5.13 -19.58
CA ARG A 205 -11.82 5.69 -19.54
C ARG A 205 -12.76 4.96 -18.59
N THR A 206 -12.57 3.65 -18.42
CA THR A 206 -13.42 2.83 -17.56
C THR A 206 -13.02 2.94 -16.09
N HIS A 207 -11.72 2.87 -15.80
CA HIS A 207 -11.24 2.71 -14.44
C HIS A 207 -10.80 4.02 -13.76
N TYR A 208 -10.30 5.01 -14.53
CA TYR A 208 -9.91 6.32 -14.01
C TYR A 208 -11.09 7.29 -14.07
N SER A 209 -12.19 6.90 -13.43
CA SER A 209 -13.42 7.67 -13.41
C SER A 209 -13.69 8.28 -12.04
N ALA A 210 -14.44 9.37 -11.98
CA ALA A 210 -14.73 10.08 -10.74
C ALA A 210 -15.41 9.19 -9.68
N PRO A 211 -16.38 8.31 -10.01
CA PRO A 211 -16.98 7.40 -9.02
C PRO A 211 -16.03 6.31 -8.50
N ASN A 212 -14.93 6.01 -9.22
CA ASN A 212 -13.90 5.06 -8.80
C ASN A 212 -12.74 5.72 -8.06
N ALA A 213 -12.69 7.06 -8.03
CA ALA A 213 -11.61 7.80 -7.43
C ALA A 213 -11.82 8.03 -5.95
N VAL A 214 -10.71 8.01 -5.22
CA VAL A 214 -10.60 8.53 -3.85
C VAL A 214 -9.50 9.58 -3.86
N ILE A 215 -9.80 10.78 -3.37
CA ILE A 215 -8.83 11.87 -3.21
C ILE A 215 -8.53 12.00 -1.72
N SER A 216 -7.27 11.89 -1.37
CA SER A 216 -6.77 12.12 -0.02
C SER A 216 -5.87 13.34 -0.04
N LEU A 217 -6.08 14.27 0.90
CA LEU A 217 -5.28 15.50 1.05
C LEU A 217 -4.77 15.61 2.48
N MET A 218 -3.53 16.08 2.64
CA MET A 218 -2.91 16.34 3.93
C MET A 218 -2.03 17.57 3.82
N GLY A 219 -2.18 18.56 4.71
CA GLY A 219 -1.24 19.66 4.79
C GLY A 219 -1.85 21.04 5.00
N ASP A 220 -1.05 22.04 4.63
CA ASP A 220 -1.25 23.47 4.93
C ASP A 220 -2.19 24.13 3.90
N ILE A 221 -3.45 23.73 3.96
CA ILE A 221 -4.58 24.31 3.24
C ILE A 221 -5.82 24.27 4.12
N THR A 222 -6.74 25.19 3.89
CA THR A 222 -8.04 25.20 4.53
C THR A 222 -9.00 24.18 3.94
N ARG A 223 -10.07 23.83 4.66
CA ARG A 223 -11.15 22.98 4.15
C ARG A 223 -11.72 23.49 2.83
N ALA A 224 -11.94 24.78 2.68
CA ALA A 224 -12.49 25.38 1.46
C ALA A 224 -11.54 25.22 0.27
N GLU A 225 -10.22 25.36 0.47
CA GLU A 225 -9.22 25.11 -0.56
C GLU A 225 -9.17 23.62 -0.93
N ALA A 226 -9.25 22.70 0.07
CA ALA A 226 -9.30 21.26 -0.17
C ALA A 226 -10.53 20.87 -1.01
N GLU A 227 -11.69 21.47 -0.77
CA GLU A 227 -12.90 21.28 -1.58
C GLU A 227 -12.71 21.78 -3.02
N ALA A 228 -12.12 22.95 -3.20
CA ALA A 228 -11.84 23.51 -4.52
C ALA A 228 -10.86 22.62 -5.32
N ILE A 229 -9.79 22.15 -4.67
CA ILE A 229 -8.82 21.21 -5.27
C ILE A 229 -9.49 19.91 -5.66
N ALA A 230 -10.23 19.28 -4.74
CA ALA A 230 -10.91 18.01 -5.00
C ALA A 230 -11.92 18.14 -6.16
N ASN A 231 -12.71 19.21 -6.19
CA ASN A 231 -13.64 19.48 -7.27
C ASN A 231 -12.92 19.70 -8.62
N ARG A 232 -11.80 20.43 -8.65
CA ARG A 232 -10.99 20.62 -9.84
C ARG A 232 -10.46 19.28 -10.38
N LEU A 233 -9.91 18.42 -9.50
CA LEU A 233 -9.36 17.13 -9.91
C LEU A 233 -10.45 16.16 -10.37
N ALA A 234 -11.61 16.14 -9.71
CA ALA A 234 -12.71 15.25 -10.06
C ALA A 234 -13.46 15.67 -11.34
N ALA A 235 -13.59 16.97 -11.62
CA ALA A 235 -14.41 17.50 -12.69
C ALA A 235 -14.01 17.03 -14.10
N GLY A 236 -12.71 16.82 -14.32
CA GLY A 236 -12.17 16.38 -15.61
C GLY A 236 -12.00 14.87 -15.77
N LEU A 237 -12.31 14.07 -14.73
CA LEU A 237 -12.27 12.61 -14.80
C LEU A 237 -13.47 12.06 -15.61
N SER A 238 -13.30 10.86 -16.15
CA SER A 238 -14.39 10.11 -16.78
C SER A 238 -15.61 9.99 -15.84
N ARG A 239 -16.80 9.96 -16.40
CA ARG A 239 -18.07 9.70 -15.70
C ARG A 239 -18.53 8.25 -15.81
N ALA A 240 -17.63 7.34 -16.21
CA ALA A 240 -17.95 5.93 -16.20
C ALA A 240 -18.41 5.50 -14.80
N PRO A 241 -19.38 4.57 -14.72
CA PRO A 241 -19.89 4.12 -13.41
C PRO A 241 -18.79 3.47 -12.57
N ALA A 242 -19.06 3.31 -11.28
CA ALA A 242 -18.18 2.54 -10.42
C ALA A 242 -17.98 1.12 -10.95
N VAL A 243 -16.76 0.63 -10.91
CA VAL A 243 -16.45 -0.72 -11.36
C VAL A 243 -17.10 -1.75 -10.44
N PRO A 244 -17.53 -2.92 -10.98
CA PRO A 244 -18.12 -3.98 -10.17
C PRO A 244 -17.14 -4.51 -9.12
N ALA A 245 -17.66 -5.13 -8.06
CA ALA A 245 -16.84 -5.83 -7.09
C ALA A 245 -16.03 -6.94 -7.79
N LEU A 246 -14.85 -7.24 -7.25
CA LEU A 246 -14.10 -8.42 -7.64
C LEU A 246 -14.83 -9.68 -7.15
N PRO A 247 -14.68 -10.83 -7.82
CA PRO A 247 -15.17 -12.10 -7.28
C PRO A 247 -14.48 -12.39 -5.93
N LYS A 248 -15.12 -13.14 -5.07
CA LYS A 248 -14.48 -13.62 -3.84
C LYS A 248 -13.51 -14.75 -4.20
N PRO A 249 -12.28 -14.75 -3.65
CA PRO A 249 -11.37 -15.87 -3.80
C PRO A 249 -11.97 -17.15 -3.23
N VAL A 250 -11.81 -18.26 -3.96
CA VAL A 250 -12.15 -19.58 -3.47
C VAL A 250 -10.90 -20.16 -2.81
N PRO A 251 -11.00 -20.75 -1.59
CA PRO A 251 -9.86 -21.40 -0.96
C PRO A 251 -9.20 -22.41 -1.90
N ALA A 252 -7.88 -22.31 -2.05
CA ALA A 252 -7.13 -23.24 -2.86
C ALA A 252 -7.15 -24.65 -2.26
N THR A 253 -7.14 -25.69 -3.10
CA THR A 253 -6.79 -27.03 -2.68
C THR A 253 -5.34 -27.07 -2.21
N VAL A 254 -5.04 -27.84 -1.19
CA VAL A 254 -3.67 -28.03 -0.72
C VAL A 254 -2.80 -28.51 -1.88
N SER A 255 -1.73 -27.79 -2.14
CA SER A 255 -0.77 -28.10 -3.20
C SER A 255 0.67 -27.97 -2.69
N ASP A 256 1.57 -28.76 -3.26
CA ASP A 256 3.02 -28.64 -3.11
C ASP A 256 3.58 -28.47 -4.53
N VAL A 257 4.14 -27.29 -4.81
CA VAL A 257 4.71 -26.96 -6.12
C VAL A 257 6.20 -26.81 -5.95
N ARG A 258 6.97 -27.63 -6.65
CA ARG A 258 8.46 -27.58 -6.68
C ARG A 258 8.92 -27.15 -8.06
N ILE A 259 9.77 -26.18 -8.11
CA ILE A 259 10.30 -25.58 -9.35
C ILE A 259 11.81 -25.66 -9.27
N ASP A 260 12.44 -26.36 -10.21
CA ASP A 260 13.87 -26.41 -10.33
C ASP A 260 14.40 -25.08 -10.86
N HIS A 261 15.36 -24.51 -10.15
CA HIS A 261 16.00 -23.25 -10.52
C HIS A 261 17.50 -23.33 -10.20
N PRO A 262 18.40 -22.81 -11.06
CA PRO A 262 19.85 -22.82 -10.84
C PRO A 262 20.24 -21.82 -9.73
N SER A 263 19.95 -22.17 -8.49
CA SER A 263 20.24 -21.39 -7.29
C SER A 263 20.88 -22.27 -6.22
N ALA A 264 21.76 -21.72 -5.40
CA ALA A 264 22.35 -22.40 -4.24
C ALA A 264 21.37 -22.47 -3.05
N GLN A 265 20.23 -21.81 -3.12
CA GLN A 265 19.24 -21.74 -2.05
C GLN A 265 17.85 -22.05 -2.56
N SER A 266 17.04 -22.69 -1.72
CA SER A 266 15.61 -22.84 -1.91
C SER A 266 14.89 -21.58 -1.39
N HIS A 267 14.01 -21.04 -2.20
CA HIS A 267 13.07 -19.98 -1.84
C HIS A 267 11.70 -20.61 -1.58
N VAL A 268 11.25 -20.52 -0.35
CA VAL A 268 10.03 -21.20 0.11
C VAL A 268 8.95 -20.21 0.40
N ARG A 269 7.73 -20.49 -0.10
CA ARG A 269 6.50 -19.79 0.23
C ARG A 269 5.47 -20.78 0.72
N VAL A 270 4.86 -20.49 1.86
CA VAL A 270 3.78 -21.28 2.46
C VAL A 270 2.66 -20.33 2.82
N GLY A 271 1.42 -20.67 2.50
CA GLY A 271 0.32 -19.77 2.87
C GLY A 271 -1.05 -20.28 2.45
N MET A 272 -2.01 -19.40 2.64
CA MET A 272 -3.42 -19.63 2.34
C MET A 272 -4.11 -18.32 1.99
N VAL A 273 -5.29 -18.37 1.42
CA VAL A 273 -6.18 -17.21 1.33
C VAL A 273 -6.48 -16.76 2.76
N GLY A 274 -6.12 -15.54 3.10
CA GLY A 274 -6.24 -14.96 4.42
C GLY A 274 -7.51 -14.12 4.56
N MET A 275 -7.36 -12.79 4.65
CA MET A 275 -8.48 -11.88 4.97
C MET A 275 -8.54 -10.67 4.05
N ALA A 276 -9.73 -10.06 3.97
CA ALA A 276 -9.93 -8.76 3.34
C ALA A 276 -9.48 -7.62 4.27
N ARG A 277 -9.27 -6.43 3.70
CA ARG A 277 -8.77 -5.26 4.47
C ARG A 277 -9.74 -4.77 5.54
N ASN A 278 -11.02 -4.98 5.36
CA ASN A 278 -12.07 -4.59 6.29
C ASN A 278 -12.57 -5.73 7.18
N ASP A 279 -11.82 -6.82 7.27
CA ASP A 279 -12.14 -7.95 8.13
C ASP A 279 -12.10 -7.52 9.60
N PRO A 280 -13.13 -7.84 10.43
CA PRO A 280 -13.14 -7.49 11.84
C PRO A 280 -12.02 -8.14 12.64
N ASP A 281 -11.50 -9.29 12.19
CA ASP A 281 -10.41 -10.02 12.83
C ASP A 281 -9.02 -9.49 12.44
N PHE A 282 -8.95 -8.38 11.66
CA PHE A 282 -7.68 -7.83 11.21
C PHE A 282 -6.70 -7.55 12.36
N PHE A 283 -7.11 -6.80 13.38
CA PHE A 283 -6.22 -6.44 14.48
C PHE A 283 -5.81 -7.64 15.36
N PRO A 284 -6.71 -8.54 15.79
CA PRO A 284 -6.33 -9.76 16.47
C PRO A 284 -5.31 -10.60 15.69
N LEU A 285 -5.55 -10.80 14.38
CA LEU A 285 -4.65 -11.57 13.52
C LEU A 285 -3.32 -10.84 13.28
N PHE A 286 -3.34 -9.51 13.15
CA PHE A 286 -2.13 -8.70 13.02
C PHE A 286 -1.23 -8.81 14.26
N VAL A 287 -1.80 -8.70 15.47
CA VAL A 287 -1.06 -8.86 16.71
C VAL A 287 -0.56 -10.30 16.89
N GLY A 288 -1.42 -11.30 16.61
CA GLY A 288 -1.03 -12.72 16.64
C GLY A 288 0.12 -13.02 15.67
N ASN A 289 0.02 -12.51 14.45
CA ASN A 289 1.09 -12.67 13.46
C ASN A 289 2.39 -11.97 13.87
N TYR A 290 2.33 -10.85 14.60
CA TYR A 290 3.52 -10.19 15.11
C TYR A 290 4.34 -11.16 15.97
N VAL A 291 3.70 -11.95 16.83
CA VAL A 291 4.34 -12.99 17.64
C VAL A 291 4.83 -14.15 16.77
N LEU A 292 4.05 -14.58 15.77
CA LEU A 292 4.40 -15.73 14.92
C LEU A 292 5.62 -15.46 14.03
N GLY A 293 5.57 -14.43 13.20
CA GLY A 293 6.61 -14.16 12.21
C GLY A 293 6.74 -12.70 11.78
N GLY A 294 5.83 -11.79 12.21
CA GLY A 294 5.84 -10.38 11.84
C GLY A 294 6.70 -9.49 12.72
N GLY A 295 7.08 -9.94 13.91
CA GLY A 295 7.86 -9.18 14.91
C GLY A 295 9.39 -9.21 14.69
N GLY A 296 9.86 -9.59 13.52
CA GLY A 296 11.29 -9.65 13.22
C GLY A 296 12.03 -10.67 14.10
N PHE A 297 13.16 -10.28 14.69
CA PHE A 297 14.01 -11.18 15.47
C PHE A 297 13.34 -11.79 16.71
N ASP A 298 12.34 -11.14 17.27
CA ASP A 298 11.63 -11.62 18.47
C ASP A 298 10.51 -12.62 18.14
N SER A 299 10.23 -12.86 16.87
CA SER A 299 9.16 -13.77 16.43
C SER A 299 9.51 -15.24 16.64
N ARG A 300 8.48 -16.10 16.79
CA ARG A 300 8.68 -17.54 16.96
C ARG A 300 9.37 -18.18 15.76
N LEU A 301 9.03 -17.78 14.52
CA LEU A 301 9.67 -18.30 13.33
C LEU A 301 11.17 -18.00 13.30
N MET A 302 11.57 -16.78 13.64
CA MET A 302 12.99 -16.43 13.71
C MET A 302 13.72 -17.25 14.77
N ARG A 303 13.18 -17.36 15.98
CA ARG A 303 13.78 -18.17 17.04
C ARG A 303 13.92 -19.65 16.66
N GLU A 304 12.89 -20.24 16.08
CA GLU A 304 12.89 -21.68 15.79
C GLU A 304 13.71 -22.04 14.55
N VAL A 305 13.63 -21.24 13.49
CA VAL A 305 14.27 -21.56 12.20
C VAL A 305 15.71 -21.03 12.15
N ARG A 306 15.94 -19.79 12.61
CA ARG A 306 17.23 -19.12 12.56
C ARG A 306 18.07 -19.40 13.80
N ASP A 307 17.60 -18.96 14.98
CA ASP A 307 18.48 -18.88 16.15
C ASP A 307 18.81 -20.27 16.70
N LYS A 308 17.83 -21.18 16.76
CA LYS A 308 18.06 -22.53 17.29
C LYS A 308 18.68 -23.49 16.29
N ARG A 309 18.45 -23.30 14.98
CA ARG A 309 18.82 -24.32 13.97
C ARG A 309 19.72 -23.80 12.84
N GLY A 310 19.81 -22.50 12.65
CA GLY A 310 20.62 -21.91 11.60
C GLY A 310 20.16 -22.24 10.17
N TYR A 311 18.87 -22.62 10.01
CA TYR A 311 18.36 -23.04 8.70
C TYR A 311 18.14 -21.89 7.73
N ALA A 312 17.83 -20.69 8.22
CA ALA A 312 17.60 -19.52 7.39
C ALA A 312 18.17 -18.26 8.04
N TYR A 313 18.55 -17.27 7.23
CA TYR A 313 18.89 -15.94 7.73
C TYR A 313 17.64 -15.17 8.18
N SER A 314 16.53 -15.39 7.48
CA SER A 314 15.24 -14.78 7.80
C SER A 314 14.10 -15.79 7.58
N ALA A 315 13.17 -15.82 8.52
CA ALA A 315 11.88 -16.50 8.40
C ALA A 315 10.79 -15.56 8.90
N TYR A 316 9.77 -15.33 8.10
CA TYR A 316 8.76 -14.32 8.37
C TYR A 316 7.35 -14.80 8.00
N SER A 317 6.35 -14.14 8.55
CA SER A 317 4.98 -14.27 8.10
C SER A 317 4.26 -12.93 8.13
N TYR A 318 3.29 -12.74 7.22
CA TYR A 318 2.44 -11.57 7.21
C TYR A 318 1.07 -11.88 6.58
N PHE A 319 0.09 -11.11 7.00
CA PHE A 319 -1.16 -10.96 6.26
C PHE A 319 -1.02 -9.77 5.32
N LEU A 320 -1.41 -9.95 4.06
CA LEU A 320 -1.48 -8.90 3.06
C LEU A 320 -2.95 -8.67 2.68
N PRO A 321 -3.73 -7.99 3.54
CA PRO A 321 -5.16 -7.82 3.30
C PRO A 321 -5.40 -6.87 2.12
N MET A 322 -6.23 -7.32 1.18
CA MET A 322 -6.62 -6.62 -0.03
C MET A 322 -8.12 -6.32 -0.01
N ARG A 323 -8.69 -5.84 -1.12
CA ARG A 323 -10.14 -5.56 -1.21
C ARG A 323 -10.97 -6.82 -1.01
N GLU A 324 -10.62 -7.90 -1.70
CA GLU A 324 -11.06 -9.26 -1.37
C GLU A 324 -9.98 -9.93 -0.51
N ALA A 325 -10.23 -11.15 -0.03
CA ALA A 325 -9.30 -11.82 0.85
C ALA A 325 -7.90 -11.97 0.21
N GLY A 326 -6.93 -11.23 0.76
CA GLY A 326 -5.52 -11.33 0.42
C GLY A 326 -4.84 -12.51 1.11
N PRO A 327 -3.57 -12.81 0.82
CA PRO A 327 -2.90 -13.97 1.39
C PRO A 327 -2.49 -13.76 2.86
N PHE A 328 -2.45 -14.86 3.59
CA PHE A 328 -1.47 -15.09 4.63
C PHE A 328 -0.28 -15.77 3.99
N GLU A 329 0.89 -15.22 4.14
CA GLU A 329 2.13 -15.73 3.56
C GLU A 329 3.20 -15.88 4.62
N LEU A 330 3.94 -16.97 4.51
CA LEU A 330 5.15 -17.25 5.25
C LEU A 330 6.27 -17.52 4.24
N GLY A 331 7.41 -16.87 4.44
CA GLY A 331 8.56 -16.99 3.56
C GLY A 331 9.86 -17.25 4.29
N LEU A 332 10.76 -18.02 3.65
CA LEU A 332 12.14 -18.19 4.06
C LEU A 332 13.04 -18.56 2.88
N GLN A 333 14.34 -18.36 3.07
CA GLN A 333 15.39 -18.85 2.18
C GLN A 333 16.33 -19.76 2.96
N THR A 334 16.64 -20.92 2.42
CA THR A 334 17.48 -21.93 3.08
C THR A 334 18.38 -22.63 2.07
N LYS A 335 19.39 -23.36 2.54
CA LYS A 335 20.20 -24.23 1.67
C LYS A 335 19.35 -25.34 1.09
N LEU A 336 19.70 -25.81 -0.12
CA LEU A 336 18.94 -26.85 -0.81
C LEU A 336 18.77 -28.11 0.04
N GLU A 337 19.85 -28.57 0.67
CA GLU A 337 19.87 -29.77 1.51
C GLU A 337 19.11 -29.65 2.83
N GLN A 338 18.72 -28.44 3.23
CA GLN A 338 18.01 -28.16 4.49
C GLN A 338 16.54 -27.82 4.29
N THR A 339 16.06 -27.81 3.05
CA THR A 339 14.69 -27.33 2.71
C THR A 339 13.59 -28.11 3.43
N ASP A 340 13.63 -29.43 3.40
CA ASP A 340 12.59 -30.26 4.01
C ASP A 340 12.61 -30.17 5.55
N ASP A 341 13.79 -30.09 6.15
CA ASP A 341 13.94 -29.89 7.60
C ASP A 341 13.44 -28.50 8.03
N ALA A 342 13.78 -27.45 7.31
CA ALA A 342 13.28 -26.10 7.56
C ALA A 342 11.75 -26.03 7.45
N LEU A 343 11.17 -26.63 6.41
CA LEU A 343 9.72 -26.73 6.23
C LEU A 343 9.03 -27.49 7.38
N LYS A 344 9.63 -28.57 7.87
CA LYS A 344 9.12 -29.34 9.01
C LYS A 344 9.06 -28.46 10.26
N VAL A 345 10.13 -27.70 10.54
CA VAL A 345 10.20 -26.79 11.70
C VAL A 345 9.15 -25.68 11.57
N VAL A 346 9.00 -25.09 10.38
CA VAL A 346 7.99 -24.07 10.13
C VAL A 346 6.58 -24.60 10.39
N ARG A 347 6.24 -25.77 9.83
CA ARG A 347 4.92 -26.40 10.02
C ARG A 347 4.65 -26.71 11.49
N GLU A 348 5.64 -27.19 12.20
CA GLU A 348 5.52 -27.48 13.64
C GLU A 348 5.31 -26.19 14.44
N THR A 349 6.10 -25.13 14.17
CA THR A 349 5.95 -23.83 14.83
C THR A 349 4.55 -23.25 14.62
N VAL A 350 4.02 -23.31 13.39
CA VAL A 350 2.66 -22.84 13.08
C VAL A 350 1.62 -23.68 13.82
N ARG A 351 1.73 -25.02 13.82
CA ARG A 351 0.79 -25.89 14.54
C ARG A 351 0.76 -25.58 16.03
N GLN A 352 1.93 -25.45 16.65
CA GLN A 352 2.03 -25.11 18.08
C GLN A 352 1.42 -23.73 18.34
N PHE A 353 1.69 -22.76 17.46
CA PHE A 353 1.08 -21.43 17.59
C PHE A 353 -0.43 -21.46 17.52
N ILE A 354 -1.01 -22.27 16.63
CA ILE A 354 -2.46 -22.43 16.51
C ILE A 354 -3.06 -23.15 17.74
N ALA A 355 -2.35 -24.17 18.26
CA ALA A 355 -2.84 -24.95 19.39
C ALA A 355 -2.79 -24.19 20.70
N ASP A 356 -1.68 -23.48 20.96
CA ASP A 356 -1.38 -22.88 22.29
C ASP A 356 -1.65 -21.38 22.34
N GLY A 357 -1.73 -20.72 21.19
CA GLY A 357 -1.76 -19.27 21.07
C GLY A 357 -0.43 -18.61 21.45
N PRO A 358 -0.39 -17.28 21.52
CA PRO A 358 0.74 -16.54 22.08
C PRO A 358 0.77 -16.69 23.62
N PHE A 359 1.97 -16.79 24.21
CA PHE A 359 2.11 -16.69 25.65
C PHE A 359 1.83 -15.27 26.13
N GLU A 360 1.40 -15.11 27.38
CA GLU A 360 1.07 -13.80 27.96
C GLU A 360 2.21 -12.78 27.79
N ALA A 361 3.45 -13.19 28.05
CA ALA A 361 4.63 -12.33 27.90
C ALA A 361 4.87 -11.91 26.43
N GLU A 362 4.69 -12.82 25.47
CA GLU A 362 4.84 -12.51 24.03
C GLU A 362 3.75 -11.54 23.58
N LEU A 363 2.51 -11.74 24.04
CA LEU A 363 1.38 -10.87 23.71
C LEU A 363 1.58 -9.47 24.31
N ALA A 364 2.02 -9.38 25.57
CA ALA A 364 2.31 -8.10 26.22
C ALA A 364 3.43 -7.34 25.50
N GLN A 365 4.52 -8.03 25.12
CA GLN A 365 5.62 -7.44 24.35
C GLN A 365 5.16 -6.99 22.96
N ALA A 366 4.40 -7.81 22.24
CA ALA A 366 3.88 -7.47 20.92
C ALA A 366 3.01 -6.20 20.96
N LYS A 367 2.07 -6.14 21.92
CA LYS A 367 1.23 -4.95 22.12
C LYS A 367 2.08 -3.71 22.46
N SER A 368 3.04 -3.84 23.39
CA SER A 368 3.92 -2.73 23.75
C SER A 368 4.72 -2.20 22.56
N ASN A 369 5.30 -3.09 21.74
CA ASN A 369 6.07 -2.71 20.57
C ASN A 369 5.20 -2.08 19.48
N LEU A 370 4.02 -2.64 19.21
CA LEU A 370 3.10 -2.12 18.19
C LEU A 370 2.55 -0.75 18.61
N MET A 371 2.08 -0.60 19.84
CA MET A 371 1.56 0.67 20.36
C MET A 371 2.66 1.73 20.48
N GLY A 372 3.83 1.35 21.03
CA GLY A 372 4.96 2.27 21.15
C GLY A 372 5.56 2.71 19.80
N GLY A 373 5.46 1.87 18.78
CA GLY A 373 5.91 2.17 17.42
C GLY A 373 4.87 2.93 16.56
N PHE A 374 3.61 2.98 16.98
CA PHE A 374 2.56 3.62 16.17
C PHE A 374 2.80 5.10 15.89
N PRO A 375 3.23 5.97 16.84
CA PRO A 375 3.53 7.36 16.54
C PRO A 375 4.52 7.55 15.40
N LEU A 376 5.49 6.63 15.24
CA LEU A 376 6.45 6.67 14.13
C LEU A 376 5.83 6.29 12.78
N ARG A 377 4.60 5.78 12.77
CA ARG A 377 3.85 5.47 11.54
C ARG A 377 3.03 6.66 11.03
N ILE A 378 2.85 7.70 11.85
CA ILE A 378 2.08 8.90 11.56
C ILE A 378 2.87 10.18 11.84
N ASP A 379 4.19 10.11 11.82
CA ASP A 379 5.11 11.21 12.18
C ASP A 379 5.39 12.20 11.03
N SER A 380 4.74 12.03 9.89
CA SER A 380 4.90 12.93 8.74
C SER A 380 3.65 12.99 7.87
N ASN A 381 3.48 14.10 7.13
CA ASN A 381 2.36 14.28 6.21
C ASN A 381 2.23 13.12 5.23
N SER A 382 3.33 12.62 4.67
CA SER A 382 3.31 11.48 3.74
C SER A 382 2.75 10.23 4.38
N LYS A 383 3.16 9.90 5.60
CA LYS A 383 2.67 8.70 6.31
C LYS A 383 1.20 8.83 6.67
N ILE A 384 0.76 10.01 7.09
CA ILE A 384 -0.67 10.28 7.34
C ILE A 384 -1.44 10.17 6.03
N LEU A 385 -0.94 10.74 4.92
CA LEU A 385 -1.56 10.62 3.61
C LEU A 385 -1.73 9.16 3.17
N ASP A 386 -0.74 8.29 3.43
CA ASP A 386 -0.81 6.87 3.10
C ASP A 386 -1.93 6.14 3.88
N PHE A 387 -2.14 6.53 5.14
CA PHE A 387 -3.28 6.05 5.91
C PHE A 387 -4.61 6.60 5.36
N LEU A 388 -4.69 7.89 5.03
CA LEU A 388 -5.90 8.47 4.43
C LEU A 388 -6.26 7.78 3.12
N SER A 389 -5.27 7.54 2.25
CA SER A 389 -5.43 6.78 1.01
C SER A 389 -5.99 5.37 1.29
N THR A 390 -5.42 4.67 2.27
CA THR A 390 -5.87 3.33 2.67
C THR A 390 -7.29 3.35 3.26
N ILE A 391 -7.58 4.25 4.20
CA ILE A 391 -8.89 4.42 4.82
C ILE A 391 -9.94 4.74 3.75
N GLY A 392 -9.63 5.70 2.87
CA GLY A 392 -10.52 6.13 1.80
C GLY A 392 -10.81 5.02 0.80
N PHE A 393 -9.77 4.36 0.29
CA PHE A 393 -9.89 3.33 -0.75
C PHE A 393 -10.59 2.08 -0.24
N TYR A 394 -10.21 1.54 0.92
CA TYR A 394 -10.82 0.34 1.49
C TYR A 394 -12.09 0.61 2.30
N ARG A 395 -12.50 1.88 2.44
CA ARG A 395 -13.66 2.32 3.20
C ARG A 395 -13.61 1.88 4.67
N LEU A 396 -12.44 2.03 5.27
CA LEU A 396 -12.25 1.77 6.70
C LEU A 396 -12.95 2.85 7.54
N PRO A 397 -13.21 2.60 8.83
CA PRO A 397 -13.73 3.60 9.75
C PRO A 397 -12.83 4.84 9.80
N LEU A 398 -13.42 6.03 9.99
CA LEU A 398 -12.65 7.28 10.01
C LEU A 398 -11.81 7.44 11.28
N ASP A 399 -12.18 6.75 12.34
CA ASP A 399 -11.45 6.64 13.61
C ASP A 399 -10.39 5.53 13.59
N TYR A 400 -10.06 4.99 12.41
CA TYR A 400 -9.10 3.89 12.24
C TYR A 400 -7.73 4.18 12.89
N LEU A 401 -7.28 5.45 12.85
CA LEU A 401 -6.02 5.86 13.48
C LEU A 401 -6.11 5.96 15.00
N ASP A 402 -7.30 6.23 15.54
CA ASP A 402 -7.55 6.38 16.98
C ASP A 402 -7.75 5.02 17.67
N THR A 403 -8.21 4.04 16.91
CA THR A 403 -8.54 2.68 17.39
C THR A 403 -7.49 1.64 17.01
N TRP A 404 -6.37 2.07 16.47
CA TRP A 404 -5.28 1.21 15.98
C TRP A 404 -4.53 0.49 17.11
#